data_8f0f645510090e3eee2c2debf663cce4
#
_entry.id   8f0f645510090e3eee2c2debf663cce4
#
_cell.length_a   1.000
_cell.length_b   1.000
_cell.length_c   1.000
_cell.angle_alpha   90.00
_cell.angle_beta   90.00
_cell.angle_gamma   90.00
#
_symmetry.space_group_name_H-M   'P 1'
#
loop_
_entity.id
_entity.type
_entity.pdbx_description
1 polymer ?
#
loop_
_entity_poly.entity_id
_entity_poly.type
_entity_poly.pdbx_seq_one_letter_code
_entity_poly.pdbx_strand_id
1 'polypeptide(L)'
;MQIEEHEIDVNKIINVAKAAGDKILEIYNKESFDHQLKIDNSPLTEADIAAHNLIQQRLEEITPTIPILSEESSFISWQERKQWKCYWLIDPLDGTKEFIKKNGEFTVNIALIYQNDPIIGVVHAPVLNETWVGEQGKPAKKITQFDTKIIKVKPHNRGEVYKVVGSRSHAGDSLNEFLKELEKYELVSMGSSIKLCLVAEGKAHLYPRLGPTSEWDTAAAHAIVNAAGGKVIDNETQMPLQYNTKDSLRNPHFIVQPN
;
A
#
# COMPACT_ATOMS: atom_id res chain seq x y z
N MET A 1 -16.80 -4.95 -10.05
CA MET A 1 -16.67 -3.62 -10.69
C MET A 1 -16.49 -3.81 -12.19
N GLN A 2 -17.20 -3.04 -13.00
CA GLN A 2 -17.04 -3.06 -14.46
C GLN A 2 -16.06 -1.94 -14.86
N ILE A 3 -15.02 -2.27 -15.60
CA ILE A 3 -14.03 -1.31 -16.12
C ILE A 3 -13.74 -1.68 -17.55
N GLU A 4 -14.13 -0.81 -18.49
CA GLU A 4 -14.08 -1.12 -19.92
C GLU A 4 -14.76 -2.48 -20.21
N GLU A 5 -14.03 -3.44 -20.77
CA GLU A 5 -14.54 -4.78 -21.07
C GLU A 5 -14.38 -5.80 -19.92
N HIS A 6 -13.80 -5.36 -18.77
CA HIS A 6 -13.47 -6.25 -17.67
C HIS A 6 -14.46 -6.17 -16.52
N GLU A 7 -14.95 -7.32 -16.08
CA GLU A 7 -15.64 -7.46 -14.81
C GLU A 7 -14.64 -7.90 -13.72
N ILE A 8 -14.31 -6.98 -12.81
CA ILE A 8 -13.35 -7.23 -11.73
C ILE A 8 -14.10 -7.69 -10.47
N ASP A 9 -13.89 -8.93 -10.08
CA ASP A 9 -14.33 -9.44 -8.78
C ASP A 9 -13.23 -9.22 -7.73
N VAL A 10 -13.47 -8.25 -6.85
CA VAL A 10 -12.53 -7.91 -5.77
C VAL A 10 -12.25 -9.08 -4.82
N ASN A 11 -13.19 -10.04 -4.67
CA ASN A 11 -12.95 -11.22 -3.85
C ASN A 11 -11.85 -12.12 -4.43
N LYS A 12 -11.72 -12.19 -5.75
CA LYS A 12 -10.61 -12.89 -6.38
C LYS A 12 -9.27 -12.23 -6.04
N ILE A 13 -9.21 -10.90 -6.04
CA ILE A 13 -7.99 -10.14 -5.70
C ILE A 13 -7.63 -10.33 -4.22
N ILE A 14 -8.62 -10.35 -3.31
CA ILE A 14 -8.40 -10.67 -1.90
C ILE A 14 -7.77 -12.06 -1.76
N ASN A 15 -8.27 -13.05 -2.49
CA ASN A 15 -7.73 -14.41 -2.45
C ASN A 15 -6.30 -14.47 -3.02
N VAL A 16 -5.98 -13.70 -4.06
CA VAL A 16 -4.61 -13.58 -4.58
C VAL A 16 -3.67 -13.01 -3.52
N ALA A 17 -4.06 -11.89 -2.87
CA ALA A 17 -3.25 -11.27 -1.83
C ALA A 17 -3.00 -12.20 -0.63
N LYS A 18 -4.03 -12.95 -0.20
CA LYS A 18 -3.90 -13.94 0.88
C LYS A 18 -2.99 -15.10 0.48
N ALA A 19 -3.17 -15.67 -0.73
CA ALA A 19 -2.33 -16.76 -1.21
C ALA A 19 -0.85 -16.32 -1.35
N ALA A 20 -0.58 -15.08 -1.76
CA ALA A 20 0.76 -14.53 -1.75
C ALA A 20 1.30 -14.37 -0.32
N GLY A 21 0.48 -13.91 0.62
CA GLY A 21 0.81 -13.84 2.03
C GLY A 21 1.18 -15.21 2.62
N ASP A 22 0.43 -16.26 2.27
CA ASP A 22 0.73 -17.63 2.70
C ASP A 22 2.11 -18.09 2.18
N LYS A 23 2.43 -17.77 0.91
CA LYS A 23 3.77 -18.05 0.34
C LYS A 23 4.88 -17.30 1.07
N ILE A 24 4.65 -16.06 1.43
CA ILE A 24 5.61 -15.28 2.23
C ILE A 24 5.80 -15.93 3.59
N LEU A 25 4.72 -16.37 4.27
CA LEU A 25 4.79 -17.00 5.58
C LEU A 25 5.51 -18.35 5.56
N GLU A 26 5.42 -19.15 4.47
CA GLU A 26 6.19 -20.37 4.30
C GLU A 26 7.70 -20.11 4.41
N ILE A 27 8.17 -18.98 3.86
CA ILE A 27 9.58 -18.56 3.90
C ILE A 27 9.91 -17.86 5.21
N TYR A 28 9.02 -16.96 5.66
CA TYR A 28 9.17 -16.24 6.91
C TYR A 28 9.39 -17.14 8.12
N ASN A 29 8.75 -18.30 8.16
CA ASN A 29 8.83 -19.25 9.27
C ASN A 29 10.07 -20.16 9.21
N LYS A 30 10.89 -20.12 8.16
CA LYS A 30 12.16 -20.85 8.11
C LYS A 30 13.16 -20.28 9.12
N GLU A 31 14.09 -21.09 9.60
CA GLU A 31 15.18 -20.64 10.47
C GLU A 31 16.14 -19.69 9.74
N SER A 32 16.35 -19.89 8.44
CA SER A 32 17.12 -19.01 7.57
C SER A 32 16.47 -18.94 6.21
N PHE A 33 16.66 -17.83 5.50
CA PHE A 33 16.23 -17.62 4.11
C PHE A 33 17.28 -16.78 3.38
N ASP A 34 17.34 -16.97 2.07
CA ASP A 34 18.26 -16.24 1.22
C ASP A 34 17.76 -14.81 0.99
N HIS A 35 18.65 -13.84 1.06
CA HIS A 35 18.40 -12.46 0.69
C HIS A 35 19.60 -11.89 -0.07
N GLN A 36 19.31 -10.98 -0.99
CA GLN A 36 20.27 -10.25 -1.80
C GLN A 36 19.99 -8.75 -1.69
N LEU A 37 20.92 -7.93 -2.14
CA LEU A 37 20.69 -6.50 -2.29
C LEU A 37 20.32 -6.18 -3.74
N LYS A 38 19.28 -5.40 -3.94
CA LYS A 38 18.93 -4.80 -5.24
C LYS A 38 19.95 -3.72 -5.61
N ILE A 39 19.89 -3.18 -6.83
CA ILE A 39 20.77 -2.13 -7.32
C ILE A 39 20.72 -0.88 -6.43
N ASP A 40 19.61 -0.57 -5.83
CA ASP A 40 19.40 0.55 -4.89
C ASP A 40 19.77 0.22 -3.43
N ASN A 41 20.43 -0.92 -3.19
CA ASN A 41 20.77 -1.47 -1.87
C ASN A 41 19.57 -1.84 -0.98
N SER A 42 18.34 -1.91 -1.51
CA SER A 42 17.22 -2.50 -0.79
C SER A 42 17.35 -4.02 -0.77
N PRO A 43 16.89 -4.72 0.28
CA PRO A 43 16.93 -6.17 0.33
C PRO A 43 15.85 -6.77 -0.61
N LEU A 44 16.23 -7.87 -1.27
CA LEU A 44 15.35 -8.75 -2.03
C LEU A 44 15.45 -10.14 -1.40
N THR A 45 14.35 -10.74 -1.09
CA THR A 45 14.32 -12.11 -0.54
C THR A 45 13.65 -13.09 -1.50
N GLU A 46 13.83 -14.39 -1.25
CA GLU A 46 13.08 -15.42 -1.98
C GLU A 46 11.56 -15.27 -1.80
N ALA A 47 11.12 -14.60 -0.71
CA ALA A 47 9.70 -14.33 -0.44
C ALA A 47 9.10 -13.30 -1.41
N ASP A 48 9.86 -12.23 -1.72
CA ASP A 48 9.44 -11.21 -2.69
C ASP A 48 9.18 -11.86 -4.06
N ILE A 49 10.12 -12.69 -4.54
CA ILE A 49 10.02 -13.36 -5.83
C ILE A 49 8.88 -14.40 -5.85
N ALA A 50 8.74 -15.19 -4.79
CA ALA A 50 7.68 -16.20 -4.70
C ALA A 50 6.28 -15.54 -4.71
N ALA A 51 6.11 -14.46 -3.96
CA ALA A 51 4.87 -13.68 -3.95
C ALA A 51 4.61 -13.02 -5.31
N HIS A 52 5.64 -12.39 -5.92
CA HIS A 52 5.55 -11.78 -7.24
C HIS A 52 5.03 -12.76 -8.29
N ASN A 53 5.68 -13.92 -8.43
CA ASN A 53 5.31 -14.92 -9.43
C ASN A 53 3.87 -15.41 -9.24
N LEU A 54 3.44 -15.65 -8.00
CA LEU A 54 2.07 -16.07 -7.71
C LEU A 54 1.05 -14.97 -8.07
N ILE A 55 1.32 -13.72 -7.67
CA ILE A 55 0.39 -12.60 -7.94
C ILE A 55 0.28 -12.39 -9.44
N GLN A 56 1.41 -12.34 -10.15
CA GLN A 56 1.43 -12.14 -11.60
C GLN A 56 0.63 -13.23 -12.32
N GLN A 57 0.92 -14.51 -12.06
CA GLN A 57 0.18 -15.61 -12.66
C GLN A 57 -1.33 -15.51 -12.42
N ARG A 58 -1.75 -15.22 -11.19
CA ARG A 58 -3.17 -15.15 -10.85
C ARG A 58 -3.88 -13.95 -11.46
N LEU A 59 -3.22 -12.80 -11.53
CA LEU A 59 -3.79 -11.62 -12.18
C LEU A 59 -3.91 -11.81 -13.69
N GLU A 60 -2.94 -12.46 -14.36
CA GLU A 60 -3.02 -12.84 -15.77
C GLU A 60 -4.17 -13.82 -16.05
N GLU A 61 -4.46 -14.76 -15.13
CA GLU A 61 -5.62 -15.67 -15.23
C GLU A 61 -6.96 -14.91 -15.07
N ILE A 62 -7.01 -13.88 -14.21
CA ILE A 62 -8.24 -13.11 -13.92
C ILE A 62 -8.51 -12.06 -14.99
N THR A 63 -7.47 -11.37 -15.45
CA THR A 63 -7.54 -10.22 -16.36
C THR A 63 -6.37 -10.24 -17.36
N PRO A 64 -6.37 -11.15 -18.35
CA PRO A 64 -5.19 -11.41 -19.21
C PRO A 64 -4.76 -10.22 -20.06
N THR A 65 -5.59 -9.21 -20.24
CA THR A 65 -5.29 -8.04 -21.07
C THR A 65 -4.95 -6.78 -20.28
N ILE A 66 -5.04 -6.83 -18.93
CA ILE A 66 -4.64 -5.71 -18.08
C ILE A 66 -3.16 -5.83 -17.73
N PRO A 67 -2.29 -4.87 -18.12
CA PRO A 67 -0.88 -4.89 -17.80
C PRO A 67 -0.61 -4.92 -16.30
N ILE A 68 0.54 -5.48 -15.91
CA ILE A 68 0.99 -5.55 -14.52
C ILE A 68 2.31 -4.80 -14.38
N LEU A 69 2.36 -3.82 -13.47
CA LEU A 69 3.58 -3.17 -13.02
C LEU A 69 3.87 -3.62 -11.59
N SER A 70 5.01 -4.28 -11.40
CA SER A 70 5.45 -4.79 -10.09
C SER A 70 6.76 -4.15 -9.69
N GLU A 71 6.99 -4.00 -8.38
CA GLU A 71 8.30 -3.64 -7.85
C GLU A 71 9.39 -4.57 -8.39
N GLU A 72 9.12 -5.88 -8.47
CA GLU A 72 10.09 -6.90 -8.90
C GLU A 72 10.26 -7.01 -10.43
N SER A 73 9.44 -6.30 -11.20
CA SER A 73 9.53 -6.22 -12.68
C SER A 73 9.33 -4.79 -13.20
N SER A 74 9.93 -3.82 -12.53
CA SER A 74 9.75 -2.38 -12.81
C SER A 74 10.52 -1.86 -14.06
N PHE A 75 11.07 -2.74 -14.89
CA PHE A 75 11.86 -2.37 -16.08
C PHE A 75 11.01 -1.89 -17.27
N ILE A 76 9.68 -1.87 -17.15
CA ILE A 76 8.78 -1.41 -18.22
C ILE A 76 9.02 0.07 -18.45
N SER A 77 9.33 0.42 -19.71
CA SER A 77 9.69 1.77 -20.09
C SER A 77 8.54 2.77 -19.89
N TRP A 78 8.88 4.02 -19.59
CA TRP A 78 7.88 5.10 -19.54
C TRP A 78 7.11 5.26 -20.85
N GLN A 79 7.78 5.06 -21.98
CA GLN A 79 7.17 5.18 -23.31
C GLN A 79 6.02 4.17 -23.50
N GLU A 80 6.13 3.02 -22.91
CA GLU A 80 5.11 1.97 -22.92
C GLU A 80 4.01 2.26 -21.88
N ARG A 81 4.37 2.34 -20.59
CA ARG A 81 3.39 2.42 -19.50
C ARG A 81 2.58 3.71 -19.47
N LYS A 82 3.08 4.84 -20.02
CA LYS A 82 2.30 6.09 -20.14
C LYS A 82 1.07 5.96 -21.04
N GLN A 83 0.97 4.89 -21.86
CA GLN A 83 -0.18 4.62 -22.70
C GLN A 83 -1.27 3.79 -22.01
N TRP A 84 -0.95 3.25 -20.84
CA TRP A 84 -1.88 2.41 -20.09
C TRP A 84 -2.94 3.26 -19.40
N LYS A 85 -4.20 3.02 -19.76
CA LYS A 85 -5.34 3.61 -19.04
C LYS A 85 -5.70 2.82 -17.80
N CYS A 86 -5.51 1.50 -17.86
CA CYS A 86 -5.81 0.56 -16.79
C CYS A 86 -4.62 -0.39 -16.61
N TYR A 87 -4.17 -0.60 -15.37
CA TYR A 87 -3.08 -1.55 -15.07
C TYR A 87 -3.10 -1.94 -13.60
N TRP A 88 -2.58 -3.13 -13.30
CA TRP A 88 -2.28 -3.54 -11.93
C TRP A 88 -0.95 -2.95 -11.49
N LEU A 89 -0.94 -2.41 -10.27
CA LEU A 89 0.27 -1.93 -9.60
C LEU A 89 0.44 -2.73 -8.32
N ILE A 90 1.54 -3.48 -8.22
CA ILE A 90 1.74 -4.42 -7.12
C ILE A 90 3.08 -4.24 -6.43
N ASP A 91 3.04 -4.38 -5.10
CA ASP A 91 4.20 -4.61 -4.27
C ASP A 91 4.01 -5.97 -3.59
N PRO A 92 4.77 -6.98 -4.02
CA PRO A 92 4.61 -8.35 -3.51
C PRO A 92 4.94 -8.48 -2.03
N LEU A 93 5.89 -7.68 -1.51
CA LEU A 93 6.30 -7.66 -0.11
C LEU A 93 6.80 -6.27 0.30
N ASP A 94 5.86 -5.36 0.61
CA ASP A 94 6.22 -4.06 1.22
C ASP A 94 6.68 -4.26 2.66
N GLY A 95 7.87 -3.76 2.96
CA GLY A 95 8.49 -3.89 4.26
C GLY A 95 9.48 -5.06 4.36
N THR A 96 10.29 -5.30 3.33
CA THR A 96 11.32 -6.35 3.33
C THR A 96 12.30 -6.24 4.50
N LYS A 97 12.59 -5.01 4.97
CA LYS A 97 13.40 -4.80 6.19
C LYS A 97 12.71 -5.31 7.45
N GLU A 98 11.41 -5.13 7.55
CA GLU A 98 10.56 -5.62 8.64
C GLU A 98 10.42 -7.15 8.59
N PHE A 99 10.33 -7.71 7.38
CA PHE A 99 10.37 -9.14 7.14
C PHE A 99 11.69 -9.76 7.66
N ILE A 100 12.84 -9.21 7.26
CA ILE A 100 14.16 -9.68 7.70
C ILE A 100 14.33 -9.57 9.23
N LYS A 101 13.83 -8.48 9.83
CA LYS A 101 13.86 -8.28 11.29
C LYS A 101 12.85 -9.12 12.06
N LYS A 102 12.03 -9.92 11.37
CA LYS A 102 11.01 -10.79 11.99
C LYS A 102 10.01 -10.05 12.89
N ASN A 103 9.66 -8.77 12.58
CA ASN A 103 8.72 -7.99 13.40
C ASN A 103 7.26 -8.09 12.94
N GLY A 104 7.00 -8.72 11.77
CA GLY A 104 5.66 -8.97 11.24
C GLY A 104 4.96 -7.78 10.59
N GLU A 105 5.60 -6.62 10.48
CA GLU A 105 4.99 -5.39 9.95
C GLU A 105 5.24 -5.24 8.44
N PHE A 106 4.87 -6.22 7.65
CA PHE A 106 4.99 -6.23 6.20
C PHE A 106 3.67 -6.62 5.54
N THR A 107 3.49 -6.24 4.28
CA THR A 107 2.22 -6.41 3.55
C THR A 107 2.41 -6.85 2.11
N VAL A 108 1.38 -7.49 1.55
CA VAL A 108 1.15 -7.63 0.11
C VAL A 108 0.22 -6.51 -0.33
N ASN A 109 0.62 -5.75 -1.34
CA ASN A 109 -0.15 -4.62 -1.88
C ASN A 109 -0.55 -4.90 -3.33
N ILE A 110 -1.84 -4.88 -3.64
CA ILE A 110 -2.37 -5.03 -5.00
C ILE A 110 -3.36 -3.89 -5.28
N ALA A 111 -3.06 -3.06 -6.26
CA ALA A 111 -3.92 -1.96 -6.70
C ALA A 111 -4.32 -2.10 -8.17
N LEU A 112 -5.53 -1.71 -8.51
CA LEU A 112 -5.94 -1.44 -9.88
C LEU A 112 -5.99 0.07 -10.08
N ILE A 113 -5.21 0.54 -11.04
CA ILE A 113 -5.14 1.95 -11.43
C ILE A 113 -5.96 2.12 -12.70
N TYR A 114 -6.81 3.13 -12.71
CA TYR A 114 -7.56 3.54 -13.89
C TYR A 114 -7.50 5.05 -14.06
N GLN A 115 -7.03 5.52 -15.21
CA GLN A 115 -6.85 6.96 -15.49
C GLN A 115 -6.05 7.69 -14.40
N ASN A 116 -4.94 7.08 -13.98
CA ASN A 116 -4.01 7.56 -12.95
C ASN A 116 -4.54 7.52 -11.49
N ASP A 117 -5.79 7.11 -11.27
CA ASP A 117 -6.40 7.01 -9.95
C ASP A 117 -6.45 5.55 -9.46
N PRO A 118 -6.21 5.28 -8.18
CA PRO A 118 -6.33 3.95 -7.61
C PRO A 118 -7.79 3.66 -7.27
N ILE A 119 -8.41 2.78 -8.04
CA ILE A 119 -9.85 2.47 -7.95
C ILE A 119 -10.18 1.19 -7.20
N ILE A 120 -9.23 0.25 -7.12
CA ILE A 120 -9.29 -0.92 -6.25
C ILE A 120 -7.96 -1.02 -5.51
N GLY A 121 -8.02 -1.35 -4.22
CA GLY A 121 -6.85 -1.63 -3.41
C GLY A 121 -7.11 -2.76 -2.43
N VAL A 122 -6.16 -3.69 -2.38
CA VAL A 122 -6.11 -4.76 -1.39
C VAL A 122 -4.74 -4.71 -0.73
N VAL A 123 -4.73 -4.55 0.60
CA VAL A 123 -3.54 -4.65 1.44
C VAL A 123 -3.75 -5.83 2.38
N HIS A 124 -2.85 -6.79 2.35
CA HIS A 124 -2.88 -7.95 3.24
C HIS A 124 -1.61 -8.02 4.10
N ALA A 125 -1.79 -8.03 5.43
CA ALA A 125 -0.72 -8.22 6.40
C ALA A 125 -0.73 -9.68 6.89
N PRO A 126 0.13 -10.55 6.36
CA PRO A 126 -0.02 -12.00 6.56
C PRO A 126 0.22 -12.44 8.01
N VAL A 127 1.16 -11.84 8.72
CA VAL A 127 1.42 -12.17 10.14
C VAL A 127 0.25 -11.75 11.04
N LEU A 128 -0.38 -10.61 10.74
CA LEU A 128 -1.55 -10.13 11.47
C LEU A 128 -2.84 -10.86 11.05
N ASN A 129 -2.81 -11.56 9.92
CA ASN A 129 -3.98 -12.15 9.27
C ASN A 129 -5.11 -11.12 9.07
N GLU A 130 -4.74 -9.92 8.64
CA GLU A 130 -5.63 -8.79 8.40
C GLU A 130 -5.56 -8.37 6.93
N THR A 131 -6.73 -8.09 6.34
CA THR A 131 -6.81 -7.61 4.95
C THR A 131 -7.69 -6.36 4.91
N TRP A 132 -7.17 -5.29 4.32
CA TRP A 132 -7.92 -4.07 4.05
C TRP A 132 -8.28 -4.01 2.57
N VAL A 133 -9.48 -3.56 2.29
CA VAL A 133 -10.04 -3.53 0.94
C VAL A 133 -10.72 -2.20 0.68
N GLY A 134 -10.34 -1.55 -0.41
CA GLY A 134 -11.00 -0.37 -0.95
C GLY A 134 -11.44 -0.62 -2.39
N GLU A 135 -12.64 -0.21 -2.72
CA GLU A 135 -13.20 -0.23 -4.08
C GLU A 135 -13.96 1.07 -4.30
N GLN A 136 -13.69 1.76 -5.41
CA GLN A 136 -14.34 3.02 -5.72
C GLN A 136 -15.87 2.87 -5.72
N GLY A 137 -16.54 3.80 -5.02
CA GLY A 137 -18.00 3.77 -4.87
C GLY A 137 -18.54 2.79 -3.83
N LYS A 138 -17.68 2.05 -3.13
CA LYS A 138 -18.07 1.15 -2.03
C LYS A 138 -17.37 1.53 -0.72
N PRO A 139 -17.97 1.22 0.44
CA PRO A 139 -17.31 1.42 1.73
C PRO A 139 -16.05 0.55 1.87
N ALA A 140 -14.98 1.12 2.41
CA ALA A 140 -13.79 0.37 2.76
C ALA A 140 -14.08 -0.68 3.83
N LYS A 141 -13.36 -1.80 3.77
CA LYS A 141 -13.54 -2.93 4.68
C LYS A 141 -12.22 -3.40 5.26
N LYS A 142 -12.26 -3.88 6.49
CA LYS A 142 -11.21 -4.69 7.10
C LYS A 142 -11.75 -6.10 7.32
N ILE A 143 -10.99 -7.09 6.86
CA ILE A 143 -11.31 -8.52 6.98
C ILE A 143 -10.27 -9.13 7.93
N THR A 144 -10.76 -9.82 8.94
CA THR A 144 -9.95 -10.61 9.87
C THR A 144 -10.37 -12.08 9.80
N GLN A 145 -9.74 -12.96 10.57
CA GLN A 145 -10.20 -14.35 10.67
C GLN A 145 -11.56 -14.49 11.37
N PHE A 146 -12.02 -13.46 12.09
CA PHE A 146 -13.26 -13.53 12.88
C PHE A 146 -14.42 -12.78 12.23
N ASP A 147 -14.15 -11.68 11.52
CA ASP A 147 -15.19 -10.79 11.01
C ASP A 147 -14.74 -9.96 9.82
N THR A 148 -15.73 -9.28 9.22
CA THR A 148 -15.53 -8.23 8.21
C THR A 148 -16.23 -6.97 8.69
N LYS A 149 -15.47 -5.88 8.84
CA LYS A 149 -15.97 -4.59 9.31
C LYS A 149 -15.84 -3.51 8.24
N ILE A 150 -16.84 -2.66 8.12
CA ILE A 150 -16.70 -1.37 7.41
C ILE A 150 -15.81 -0.48 8.26
N ILE A 151 -14.84 0.13 7.61
CA ILE A 151 -13.93 1.09 8.25
C ILE A 151 -14.10 2.48 7.66
N LYS A 152 -13.83 3.50 8.48
CA LYS A 152 -13.88 4.90 8.10
C LYS A 152 -12.77 5.66 8.79
N VAL A 153 -12.25 6.68 8.10
CA VAL A 153 -11.33 7.66 8.71
C VAL A 153 -12.02 8.38 9.89
N LYS A 154 -11.22 8.83 10.84
CA LYS A 154 -11.70 9.62 11.98
C LYS A 154 -11.17 11.04 11.85
N PRO A 155 -12.03 12.07 11.62
CA PRO A 155 -11.61 13.45 11.70
C PRO A 155 -11.06 13.80 13.09
N HIS A 156 -10.06 14.68 13.13
CA HIS A 156 -9.55 15.22 14.38
C HIS A 156 -10.50 16.28 14.94
N ASN A 157 -10.82 16.18 16.23
CA ASN A 157 -11.64 17.16 16.91
C ASN A 157 -10.74 18.18 17.64
N ARG A 158 -11.19 19.44 17.73
CA ARG A 158 -10.46 20.51 18.43
C ARG A 158 -10.18 20.12 19.88
N GLY A 159 -8.90 20.19 20.28
CA GLY A 159 -8.44 19.85 21.63
C GLY A 159 -8.15 18.36 21.85
N GLU A 160 -8.43 17.51 20.88
CA GLU A 160 -8.00 16.09 20.89
C GLU A 160 -6.49 16.00 20.63
N VAL A 161 -5.83 14.95 21.14
CA VAL A 161 -4.43 14.66 20.82
C VAL A 161 -4.37 14.08 19.40
N TYR A 162 -3.54 14.66 18.54
CA TYR A 162 -3.31 14.07 17.21
C TYR A 162 -2.64 12.70 17.34
N LYS A 163 -3.25 11.67 16.77
CA LYS A 163 -2.60 10.38 16.55
C LYS A 163 -1.94 10.41 15.19
N VAL A 164 -0.61 10.47 15.18
CA VAL A 164 0.20 10.53 13.96
C VAL A 164 0.90 9.20 13.77
N VAL A 165 0.83 8.65 12.57
CA VAL A 165 1.62 7.46 12.23
C VAL A 165 2.94 7.89 11.63
N GLY A 166 4.04 7.32 12.11
CA GLY A 166 5.38 7.52 11.59
C GLY A 166 6.02 6.22 11.11
N SER A 167 7.03 6.35 10.25
CA SER A 167 7.82 5.19 9.83
C SER A 167 8.71 4.73 10.98
N ARG A 168 8.71 3.42 11.27
CA ARG A 168 9.61 2.83 12.28
C ARG A 168 11.09 2.98 11.91
N SER A 169 11.39 2.84 10.63
CA SER A 169 12.77 2.76 10.12
C SER A 169 13.28 4.07 9.49
N HIS A 170 12.42 5.08 9.30
CA HIS A 170 12.74 6.30 8.55
C HIS A 170 12.12 7.56 9.19
N ALA A 171 12.26 7.71 10.51
CA ALA A 171 11.94 8.97 11.19
C ALA A 171 13.10 9.96 10.90
N GLY A 172 12.88 10.92 10.01
CA GLY A 172 13.85 11.96 9.66
C GLY A 172 13.50 13.31 10.29
N ASP A 173 14.41 14.30 10.12
CA ASP A 173 14.23 15.65 10.66
C ASP A 173 12.94 16.32 10.14
N SER A 174 12.57 16.07 8.89
CA SER A 174 11.34 16.60 8.29
C SER A 174 10.06 16.17 9.02
N LEU A 175 10.00 14.93 9.52
CA LEU A 175 8.88 14.50 10.37
C LEU A 175 8.86 15.24 11.69
N ASN A 176 10.03 15.44 12.31
CA ASN A 176 10.14 16.17 13.58
C ASN A 176 9.71 17.64 13.40
N GLU A 177 10.04 18.27 12.28
CA GLU A 177 9.60 19.62 11.95
C GLU A 177 8.09 19.70 11.78
N PHE A 178 7.50 18.78 11.02
CA PHE A 178 6.05 18.69 10.87
C PHE A 178 5.33 18.51 12.23
N LEU A 179 5.86 17.67 13.10
CA LEU A 179 5.26 17.39 14.41
C LEU A 179 5.31 18.62 15.35
N LYS A 180 6.26 19.53 15.19
CA LYS A 180 6.31 20.78 15.98
C LYS A 180 5.15 21.72 15.68
N GLU A 181 4.52 21.61 14.51
CA GLU A 181 3.35 22.41 14.14
C GLU A 181 2.06 21.92 14.83
N LEU A 182 2.07 20.71 15.40
CA LEU A 182 0.94 20.13 16.11
C LEU A 182 1.02 20.49 17.60
N GLU A 183 -0.06 21.04 18.16
CA GLU A 183 -0.12 21.41 19.59
C GLU A 183 0.15 20.22 20.53
N LYS A 184 -0.51 19.09 20.23
CA LYS A 184 -0.39 17.82 21.00
C LYS A 184 -0.50 16.64 20.07
N TYR A 185 0.45 15.73 20.15
CA TYR A 185 0.41 14.51 19.33
C TYR A 185 0.92 13.28 20.10
N GLU A 186 0.46 12.12 19.65
CA GLU A 186 0.96 10.80 19.98
C GLU A 186 1.49 10.18 18.69
N LEU A 187 2.76 9.77 18.70
CA LEU A 187 3.40 9.14 17.53
C LEU A 187 3.33 7.62 17.65
N VAL A 188 2.66 6.99 16.68
CA VAL A 188 2.58 5.53 16.54
C VAL A 188 3.54 5.10 15.44
N SER A 189 4.56 4.30 15.79
CA SER A 189 5.50 3.75 14.82
C SER A 189 4.96 2.45 14.22
N MET A 190 4.95 2.36 12.89
CA MET A 190 4.47 1.19 12.14
C MET A 190 5.28 1.00 10.86
N GLY A 191 5.46 -0.26 10.43
CA GLY A 191 6.05 -0.61 9.14
C GLY A 191 5.05 -0.58 7.99
N SER A 192 5.55 -0.65 6.75
CA SER A 192 4.79 -0.93 5.53
C SER A 192 3.59 0.00 5.27
N SER A 193 2.74 -0.35 4.32
CA SER A 193 1.47 0.31 3.96
C SER A 193 0.40 0.21 5.06
N ILE A 194 0.63 -0.57 6.13
CA ILE A 194 -0.22 -0.61 7.33
C ILE A 194 -0.44 0.81 7.87
N LYS A 195 0.53 1.72 7.72
CA LYS A 195 0.42 3.12 8.14
C LYS A 195 -0.77 3.85 7.54
N LEU A 196 -1.00 3.70 6.23
CA LEU A 196 -2.15 4.27 5.55
C LEU A 196 -3.45 3.60 6.02
N CYS A 197 -3.41 2.28 6.22
CA CYS A 197 -4.56 1.50 6.69
C CYS A 197 -5.00 1.92 8.10
N LEU A 198 -4.07 2.30 9.00
CA LEU A 198 -4.40 2.83 10.32
C LEU A 198 -5.18 4.16 10.25
N VAL A 199 -4.86 5.03 9.28
CA VAL A 199 -5.66 6.24 9.04
C VAL A 199 -7.03 5.88 8.48
N ALA A 200 -7.09 4.95 7.50
CA ALA A 200 -8.36 4.47 6.94
C ALA A 200 -9.30 3.83 7.98
N GLU A 201 -8.73 3.18 9.02
CA GLU A 201 -9.50 2.61 10.14
C GLU A 201 -9.94 3.66 11.19
N GLY A 202 -9.49 4.91 11.08
CA GLY A 202 -9.70 5.93 12.11
C GLY A 202 -8.92 5.67 13.40
N LYS A 203 -7.92 4.79 13.39
CA LYS A 203 -6.99 4.55 14.49
C LYS A 203 -5.93 5.64 14.61
N ALA A 204 -5.64 6.32 13.51
CA ALA A 204 -4.78 7.49 13.44
C ALA A 204 -5.48 8.61 12.67
N HIS A 205 -5.05 9.85 12.91
CA HIS A 205 -5.58 11.03 12.23
C HIS A 205 -4.73 11.43 11.02
N LEU A 206 -3.41 11.23 11.12
CA LEU A 206 -2.44 11.71 10.13
C LEU A 206 -1.34 10.66 9.88
N TYR A 207 -0.91 10.59 8.62
CA TYR A 207 0.35 9.95 8.24
C TYR A 207 1.09 10.88 7.27
N PRO A 208 2.00 11.73 7.76
CA PRO A 208 2.92 12.49 6.91
C PRO A 208 4.05 11.57 6.43
N ARG A 209 4.25 11.50 5.12
CA ARG A 209 5.36 10.79 4.50
C ARG A 209 6.28 11.78 3.78
N LEU A 210 7.29 12.24 4.51
CA LEU A 210 8.26 13.25 4.08
C LEU A 210 9.62 12.62 3.74
N GLY A 211 9.59 11.40 3.23
CA GLY A 211 10.74 10.65 2.76
C GLY A 211 10.37 9.77 1.56
N PRO A 212 11.35 9.20 0.86
CA PRO A 212 11.13 8.49 -0.40
C PRO A 212 10.21 7.27 -0.23
N THR A 213 9.30 7.09 -1.19
CA THR A 213 8.49 5.90 -1.43
C THR A 213 8.28 5.74 -2.93
N SER A 214 7.91 4.54 -3.34
CA SER A 214 7.50 4.26 -4.71
C SER A 214 5.99 4.19 -4.85
N GLU A 215 5.49 4.28 -6.07
CA GLU A 215 4.05 4.25 -6.36
C GLU A 215 3.38 2.97 -5.84
N TRP A 216 4.04 1.81 -5.94
CA TRP A 216 3.52 0.51 -5.45
C TRP A 216 3.40 0.42 -3.94
N ASP A 217 4.20 1.17 -3.15
CA ASP A 217 4.10 1.22 -1.67
C ASP A 217 2.78 1.85 -1.21
N THR A 218 2.13 2.65 -2.06
CA THR A 218 1.02 3.51 -1.66
C THR A 218 -0.31 3.23 -2.35
N ALA A 219 -0.30 2.81 -3.61
CA ALA A 219 -1.49 2.77 -4.46
C ALA A 219 -2.64 1.93 -3.87
N ALA A 220 -2.36 0.74 -3.36
CA ALA A 220 -3.38 -0.13 -2.78
C ALA A 220 -4.01 0.51 -1.53
N ALA A 221 -3.18 1.00 -0.62
CA ALA A 221 -3.66 1.64 0.59
C ALA A 221 -4.34 2.99 0.31
N HIS A 222 -3.95 3.72 -0.74
CA HIS A 222 -4.62 4.95 -1.18
C HIS A 222 -6.07 4.69 -1.62
N ALA A 223 -6.32 3.64 -2.41
CA ALA A 223 -7.69 3.23 -2.75
C ALA A 223 -8.52 2.93 -1.49
N ILE A 224 -7.91 2.31 -0.47
CA ILE A 224 -8.58 2.02 0.81
C ILE A 224 -8.88 3.30 1.58
N VAL A 225 -7.94 4.24 1.65
CA VAL A 225 -8.13 5.55 2.30
C VAL A 225 -9.27 6.32 1.63
N ASN A 226 -9.30 6.37 0.29
CA ASN A 226 -10.37 7.03 -0.47
C ASN A 226 -11.74 6.40 -0.16
N ALA A 227 -11.82 5.06 -0.19
CA ALA A 227 -13.05 4.31 0.11
C ALA A 227 -13.49 4.47 1.58
N ALA A 228 -12.55 4.79 2.50
CA ALA A 228 -12.82 5.08 3.91
C ALA A 228 -13.23 6.54 4.17
N GLY A 229 -13.25 7.40 3.14
CA GLY A 229 -13.59 8.82 3.25
C GLY A 229 -12.42 9.73 3.64
N GLY A 230 -11.19 9.28 3.41
CA GLY A 230 -9.98 10.08 3.57
C GLY A 230 -9.39 10.51 2.24
N LYS A 231 -8.19 11.07 2.28
CA LYS A 231 -7.42 11.50 1.11
C LYS A 231 -5.92 11.29 1.32
N VAL A 232 -5.23 11.07 0.21
CA VAL A 232 -3.77 11.06 0.13
C VAL A 232 -3.37 12.19 -0.81
N ILE A 233 -2.70 13.21 -0.27
CA ILE A 233 -2.40 14.45 -1.00
C ILE A 233 -0.89 14.67 -1.07
N ASP A 234 -0.43 15.16 -2.21
CA ASP A 234 0.92 15.68 -2.37
C ASP A 234 1.12 16.87 -1.41
N ASN A 235 2.18 16.83 -0.63
CA ASN A 235 2.47 17.83 0.40
C ASN A 235 2.76 19.23 -0.18
N GLU A 236 3.27 19.32 -1.41
CA GLU A 236 3.61 20.60 -2.05
C GLU A 236 2.40 21.19 -2.79
N THR A 237 1.75 20.38 -3.63
CA THR A 237 0.67 20.85 -4.50
C THR A 237 -0.70 20.83 -3.83
N GLN A 238 -0.84 20.09 -2.72
CA GLN A 238 -2.11 19.84 -2.02
C GLN A 238 -3.18 19.15 -2.90
N MET A 239 -2.77 18.60 -4.03
CA MET A 239 -3.62 17.84 -4.94
C MET A 239 -3.59 16.35 -4.58
N PRO A 240 -4.63 15.58 -4.93
CA PRO A 240 -4.62 14.12 -4.77
C PRO A 240 -3.40 13.48 -5.44
N LEU A 241 -2.78 12.52 -4.77
CA LEU A 241 -1.67 11.76 -5.32
C LEU A 241 -2.15 10.95 -6.53
N GLN A 242 -1.42 11.00 -7.62
CA GLN A 242 -1.71 10.27 -8.87
C GLN A 242 -0.57 9.34 -9.24
N TYR A 243 -0.89 8.32 -10.05
CA TYR A 243 0.01 7.24 -10.40
C TYR A 243 0.32 7.23 -11.90
N ASN A 244 1.53 6.80 -12.26
CA ASN A 244 1.96 6.69 -13.65
C ASN A 244 1.79 8.00 -14.44
N THR A 245 2.16 9.13 -13.84
CA THR A 245 2.08 10.47 -14.48
C THR A 245 3.43 10.97 -15.00
N LYS A 246 4.52 10.27 -14.70
CA LYS A 246 5.91 10.66 -15.01
C LYS A 246 6.79 9.41 -15.18
N ASP A 247 8.01 9.60 -15.69
CA ASP A 247 8.97 8.51 -15.86
C ASP A 247 9.41 7.88 -14.55
N SER A 248 9.69 8.69 -13.54
CA SER A 248 10.01 8.20 -12.21
C SER A 248 8.80 7.58 -11.53
N LEU A 249 8.95 6.39 -10.95
CA LEU A 249 7.95 5.72 -10.12
C LEU A 249 8.02 6.15 -8.64
N ARG A 250 8.81 7.18 -8.31
CA ARG A 250 8.87 7.75 -6.97
C ARG A 250 7.71 8.69 -6.69
N ASN A 251 7.08 8.52 -5.55
CA ASN A 251 6.08 9.46 -5.06
C ASN A 251 6.72 10.81 -4.68
N PRO A 252 5.99 11.92 -4.77
CA PRO A 252 6.32 13.12 -4.00
C PRO A 252 6.16 12.87 -2.50
N HIS A 253 6.56 13.81 -1.66
CA HIS A 253 6.15 13.81 -0.25
C HIS A 253 4.62 13.94 -0.16
N PHE A 254 3.98 13.22 0.75
CA PHE A 254 2.53 13.21 0.83
C PHE A 254 2.02 13.17 2.28
N ILE A 255 0.74 13.51 2.43
CA ILE A 255 0.02 13.41 3.71
C ILE A 255 -1.24 12.58 3.49
N VAL A 256 -1.48 11.65 4.41
CA VAL A 256 -2.73 10.87 4.51
C VAL A 256 -3.54 11.43 5.66
N GLN A 257 -4.79 11.78 5.39
CA GLN A 257 -5.68 12.40 6.38
C GLN A 257 -7.16 12.19 6.04
N PRO A 258 -8.09 12.44 6.98
CA PRO A 258 -9.51 12.56 6.68
C PRO A 258 -9.80 13.71 5.68
N ASN A 259 -10.92 13.61 4.95
CA ASN A 259 -11.43 14.70 4.09
C ASN A 259 -11.90 15.89 4.92
#